data_c37276f6a5b03b87dc2ac4e256aed55f
#
_entry.id   c37276f6a5b03b87dc2ac4e256aed55f
#
_cell.length_a   1.000
_cell.length_b   1.000
_cell.length_c   1.000
_cell.angle_alpha   90.00
_cell.angle_beta   90.00
_cell.angle_gamma   90.00
#
_symmetry.space_group_name_H-M   'P 1'
#
loop_
_entity.id
_entity.type
_entity.pdbx_description
1 polymer ?
#
loop_
_entity_poly.entity_id
_entity_poly.type
_entity_poly.pdbx_seq_one_letter_code
_entity_poly.pdbx_strand_id
1 'polypeptide(L)'
;MPIRQSLGADTAADQGARFAANVLAEHNSGSRMLIVHEVMGRNCGWLTAATAKKYREWLDTREWLPEIGLTREAWDVHGVYVPEAELDVEGEAERLLKVMDELGCVSLFVSEGAGVPEIVAAMEAAGEEVPRDAFGHVRLNDINPGQWFAKQFADKIKAEKVNVQKSGYFSRSAAANQYDLDLIKSMTDLAVEKALAGEPGVIGNDEERGDELRAIEFERIAGHKPFDITQDWYKALLADIGQAEPKPAASH
;
A
#
# COMPACT_ATOMS: atom_id res chain seq x y z
N MET A 1 2.99 -12.15 15.01
CA MET A 1 1.56 -12.18 15.38
C MET A 1 0.82 -13.10 14.43
N PRO A 2 0.13 -14.16 14.89
CA PRO A 2 -0.45 -15.20 14.04
C PRO A 2 -1.81 -14.87 13.43
N ILE A 3 -2.34 -13.67 13.63
CA ILE A 3 -3.64 -13.26 13.08
C ILE A 3 -3.50 -12.97 11.59
N ARG A 4 -4.24 -13.71 10.76
CA ARG A 4 -4.16 -13.58 9.30
C ARG A 4 -4.82 -12.32 8.76
N GLN A 5 -5.99 -11.98 9.26
CA GLN A 5 -6.87 -10.98 8.66
C GLN A 5 -7.26 -9.92 9.68
N SER A 6 -7.30 -8.66 9.22
CA SER A 6 -7.85 -7.54 9.98
C SER A 6 -9.21 -7.16 9.42
N LEU A 7 -10.18 -6.94 10.30
CA LEU A 7 -11.51 -6.46 9.91
C LEU A 7 -11.40 -5.13 9.15
N GLY A 8 -12.11 -5.03 8.03
CA GLY A 8 -12.13 -3.84 7.19
C GLY A 8 -10.95 -3.73 6.21
N ALA A 9 -9.98 -4.65 6.23
CA ALA A 9 -8.82 -4.58 5.38
C ALA A 9 -9.16 -4.80 3.89
N ASP A 10 -10.06 -5.73 3.60
CA ASP A 10 -10.50 -5.99 2.23
C ASP A 10 -11.34 -4.83 1.68
N THR A 11 -12.24 -4.27 2.50
CA THR A 11 -12.97 -3.03 2.19
C THR A 11 -12.02 -1.88 1.90
N ALA A 12 -10.98 -1.71 2.73
CA ALA A 12 -10.02 -0.63 2.55
C ALA A 12 -9.26 -0.76 1.22
N ALA A 13 -8.90 -1.98 0.81
CA ALA A 13 -8.27 -2.25 -0.48
C ALA A 13 -9.22 -1.94 -1.65
N ASP A 14 -10.50 -2.35 -1.58
CA ASP A 14 -11.52 -2.01 -2.57
C ASP A 14 -11.70 -0.49 -2.72
N GLN A 15 -11.81 0.21 -1.60
CA GLN A 15 -12.00 1.66 -1.61
C GLN A 15 -10.74 2.39 -2.10
N GLY A 16 -9.56 1.91 -1.73
CA GLY A 16 -8.29 2.41 -2.27
C GLY A 16 -8.21 2.26 -3.78
N ALA A 17 -8.64 1.12 -4.33
CA ALA A 17 -8.71 0.88 -5.77
C ALA A 17 -9.69 1.81 -6.48
N ARG A 18 -10.89 2.04 -5.90
CA ARG A 18 -11.87 3.00 -6.43
C ARG A 18 -11.36 4.44 -6.39
N PHE A 19 -10.68 4.80 -5.31
CA PHE A 19 -10.02 6.11 -5.19
C PHE A 19 -8.95 6.28 -6.27
N ALA A 20 -8.10 5.27 -6.47
CA ALA A 20 -7.10 5.27 -7.52
C ALA A 20 -7.73 5.44 -8.91
N ALA A 21 -8.81 4.71 -9.22
CA ALA A 21 -9.52 4.82 -10.48
C ALA A 21 -9.96 6.26 -10.82
N ASN A 22 -10.34 7.04 -9.79
CA ASN A 22 -10.69 8.44 -9.97
C ASN A 22 -9.46 9.34 -10.11
N VAL A 23 -8.44 9.13 -9.26
CA VAL A 23 -7.26 10.00 -9.20
C VAL A 23 -6.35 9.79 -10.40
N LEU A 24 -6.16 8.55 -10.85
CA LEU A 24 -5.29 8.24 -11.96
C LEU A 24 -5.84 8.75 -13.31
N ALA A 25 -7.15 8.97 -13.41
CA ALA A 25 -7.76 9.62 -14.58
C ALA A 25 -7.16 11.01 -14.88
N GLU A 26 -6.54 11.64 -13.88
CA GLU A 26 -5.89 12.95 -14.00
C GLU A 26 -4.70 12.92 -14.99
N HIS A 27 -4.09 11.75 -15.26
CA HIS A 27 -2.99 11.63 -16.23
C HIS A 27 -3.34 12.17 -17.62
N ASN A 28 -4.63 12.17 -17.99
CA ASN A 28 -5.13 12.74 -19.24
C ASN A 28 -5.13 14.28 -19.27
N SER A 29 -4.88 14.96 -18.14
CA SER A 29 -4.95 16.43 -18.05
C SER A 29 -3.69 17.15 -18.54
N GLY A 30 -2.64 16.42 -18.90
CA GLY A 30 -1.39 17.00 -19.38
C GLY A 30 -0.35 15.94 -19.74
N SER A 31 0.80 16.40 -20.19
CA SER A 31 1.95 15.55 -20.46
C SER A 31 2.80 15.35 -19.21
N ARG A 32 3.56 14.26 -19.18
CA ARG A 32 4.57 13.94 -18.14
C ARG A 32 4.04 14.10 -16.71
N MET A 33 2.92 13.43 -16.45
CA MET A 33 2.25 13.47 -15.15
C MET A 33 2.82 12.38 -14.21
N LEU A 34 3.28 12.80 -13.02
CA LEU A 34 3.56 11.89 -11.91
C LEU A 34 2.40 11.92 -10.92
N ILE A 35 1.77 10.79 -10.70
CA ILE A 35 0.72 10.62 -9.69
C ILE A 35 1.22 9.70 -8.59
N VAL A 36 1.15 10.15 -7.34
CA VAL A 36 1.50 9.36 -6.15
C VAL A 36 0.24 9.15 -5.32
N HIS A 37 -0.19 7.91 -5.21
CA HIS A 37 -1.28 7.49 -4.33
C HIS A 37 -0.71 6.94 -3.03
N GLU A 38 -0.76 7.73 -1.96
CA GLU A 38 -0.36 7.29 -0.63
C GLU A 38 -1.50 6.50 0.02
N VAL A 39 -1.19 5.27 0.42
CA VAL A 39 -2.10 4.31 1.05
C VAL A 39 -1.67 4.10 2.50
N MET A 40 -2.64 3.90 3.41
CA MET A 40 -2.36 3.54 4.80
C MET A 40 -1.52 2.27 4.91
N GLY A 41 -0.68 2.20 5.95
CA GLY A 41 0.16 1.02 6.22
C GLY A 41 1.51 1.39 6.80
N ARG A 42 1.52 1.93 8.04
CA ARG A 42 2.75 2.36 8.72
C ARG A 42 3.81 1.26 8.80
N ASN A 43 3.41 0.07 9.25
CA ASN A 43 4.29 -1.06 9.53
C ASN A 43 3.90 -2.32 8.75
N CYS A 44 3.00 -2.19 7.76
CA CYS A 44 2.54 -3.30 6.95
C CYS A 44 2.07 -2.79 5.58
N GLY A 45 2.79 -3.16 4.55
CA GLY A 45 2.54 -2.74 3.16
C GLY A 45 1.44 -3.52 2.45
N TRP A 46 0.84 -4.52 3.13
CA TRP A 46 -0.18 -5.38 2.51
C TRP A 46 -1.32 -4.58 1.88
N LEU A 47 -1.83 -3.56 2.57
CA LEU A 47 -2.95 -2.77 2.05
C LEU A 47 -2.59 -2.03 0.76
N THR A 48 -1.36 -1.51 0.67
CA THR A 48 -0.87 -0.84 -0.55
C THR A 48 -0.78 -1.83 -1.71
N ALA A 49 -0.18 -2.99 -1.49
CA ALA A 49 -0.07 -4.05 -2.49
C ALA A 49 -1.45 -4.59 -2.91
N ALA A 50 -2.37 -4.83 -1.95
CA ALA A 50 -3.72 -5.29 -2.21
C ALA A 50 -4.56 -4.23 -2.97
N THR A 51 -4.38 -2.94 -2.65
CA THR A 51 -5.01 -1.83 -3.38
C THR A 51 -4.55 -1.80 -4.83
N ALA A 52 -3.25 -1.94 -5.08
CA ALA A 52 -2.68 -1.99 -6.42
C ALA A 52 -3.22 -3.20 -7.21
N LYS A 53 -3.27 -4.38 -6.57
CA LYS A 53 -3.83 -5.59 -7.16
C LYS A 53 -5.29 -5.41 -7.56
N LYS A 54 -6.15 -4.96 -6.63
CA LYS A 54 -7.59 -4.73 -6.90
C LYS A 54 -7.83 -3.64 -7.95
N TYR A 55 -6.97 -2.63 -7.99
CA TYR A 55 -7.02 -1.61 -9.05
C TYR A 55 -6.71 -2.22 -10.42
N ARG A 56 -5.68 -3.06 -10.53
CA ARG A 56 -5.35 -3.76 -11.77
C ARG A 56 -6.44 -4.75 -12.20
N GLU A 57 -7.05 -5.48 -11.26
CA GLU A 57 -8.23 -6.31 -11.53
C GLU A 57 -9.39 -5.48 -12.08
N TRP A 58 -9.59 -4.27 -11.57
CA TRP A 58 -10.58 -3.34 -12.14
C TRP A 58 -10.21 -2.89 -13.55
N LEU A 59 -8.92 -2.61 -13.85
CA LEU A 59 -8.49 -2.28 -15.22
C LEU A 59 -8.80 -3.41 -16.20
N ASP A 60 -8.70 -4.67 -15.79
CA ASP A 60 -8.98 -5.84 -16.62
C ASP A 60 -10.48 -5.96 -16.98
N THR A 61 -11.35 -5.26 -16.27
CA THR A 61 -12.78 -5.15 -16.60
C THR A 61 -13.12 -4.02 -17.58
N ARG A 62 -12.12 -3.20 -17.97
CA ARG A 62 -12.34 -2.03 -18.82
C ARG A 62 -12.10 -2.34 -20.28
N GLU A 63 -12.81 -1.62 -21.14
CA GLU A 63 -12.55 -1.62 -22.57
C GLU A 63 -11.51 -0.55 -22.90
N TRP A 64 -10.51 -0.92 -23.70
CA TRP A 64 -9.41 -0.07 -24.10
C TRP A 64 -9.50 0.25 -25.58
N LEU A 65 -9.13 1.46 -25.99
CA LEU A 65 -9.17 1.95 -27.36
C LEU A 65 -7.80 2.51 -27.76
N PRO A 66 -6.81 1.63 -28.05
CA PRO A 66 -5.43 2.05 -28.36
C PRO A 66 -5.35 3.00 -29.56
N GLU A 67 -6.29 2.90 -30.49
CA GLU A 67 -6.35 3.73 -31.70
C GLU A 67 -6.50 5.23 -31.42
N ILE A 68 -7.01 5.58 -30.23
CA ILE A 68 -7.14 6.96 -29.79
C ILE A 68 -6.26 7.28 -28.57
N GLY A 69 -5.28 6.40 -28.27
CA GLY A 69 -4.36 6.57 -27.15
C GLY A 69 -4.92 6.18 -25.77
N LEU A 70 -6.11 5.58 -25.71
CA LEU A 70 -6.67 5.03 -24.47
C LEU A 70 -6.15 3.61 -24.27
N THR A 71 -4.97 3.49 -23.67
CA THR A 71 -4.27 2.22 -23.45
C THR A 71 -4.28 1.82 -21.98
N ARG A 72 -4.33 0.51 -21.71
CA ARG A 72 -4.27 -0.05 -20.36
C ARG A 72 -2.98 0.37 -19.65
N GLU A 73 -1.87 0.34 -20.35
CA GLU A 73 -0.54 0.63 -19.82
C GLU A 73 -0.46 2.04 -19.23
N ALA A 74 -1.06 3.04 -19.88
CA ALA A 74 -1.08 4.41 -19.36
C ALA A 74 -1.91 4.57 -18.09
N TRP A 75 -2.88 3.67 -17.88
CA TRP A 75 -3.71 3.63 -16.67
C TRP A 75 -3.16 2.70 -15.60
N ASP A 76 -2.15 1.88 -15.89
CA ASP A 76 -1.65 0.89 -14.94
C ASP A 76 -0.87 1.53 -13.78
N VAL A 77 -0.60 0.71 -12.77
CA VAL A 77 0.35 1.01 -11.70
C VAL A 77 1.76 0.85 -12.25
N HIS A 78 2.64 1.82 -11.99
CA HIS A 78 4.02 1.78 -12.45
C HIS A 78 5.04 1.56 -11.33
N GLY A 79 4.60 1.59 -10.07
CA GLY A 79 5.44 1.27 -8.92
C GLY A 79 4.61 1.05 -7.66
N VAL A 80 5.01 0.05 -6.85
CA VAL A 80 4.40 -0.27 -5.56
C VAL A 80 5.49 -0.31 -4.50
N TYR A 81 5.42 0.59 -3.53
CA TYR A 81 6.45 0.75 -2.49
C TYR A 81 5.86 0.46 -1.11
N VAL A 82 6.47 -0.48 -0.41
CA VAL A 82 6.03 -0.97 0.90
C VAL A 82 7.16 -0.86 1.92
N PRO A 83 6.86 -0.71 3.23
CA PRO A 83 7.89 -0.52 4.26
C PRO A 83 8.82 -1.72 4.45
N GLU A 84 8.40 -2.91 4.05
CA GLU A 84 9.17 -4.15 4.18
C GLU A 84 10.22 -4.34 3.09
N ALA A 85 10.23 -3.49 2.06
CA ALA A 85 11.17 -3.58 0.95
C ALA A 85 12.19 -2.43 0.98
N GLU A 86 13.45 -2.73 0.64
CA GLU A 86 14.46 -1.71 0.37
C GLU A 86 14.05 -0.84 -0.82
N LEU A 87 14.34 0.45 -0.74
CA LEU A 87 14.08 1.41 -1.81
C LEU A 87 15.38 1.76 -2.56
N ASP A 88 15.50 1.29 -3.79
CA ASP A 88 16.52 1.74 -4.74
C ASP A 88 16.00 2.92 -5.56
N VAL A 89 16.21 4.13 -5.04
CA VAL A 89 15.71 5.37 -5.69
C VAL A 89 16.30 5.56 -7.08
N GLU A 90 17.59 5.28 -7.29
CA GLU A 90 18.25 5.54 -8.57
C GLU A 90 17.82 4.50 -9.63
N GLY A 91 17.83 3.21 -9.30
CA GLY A 91 17.38 2.17 -10.21
C GLY A 91 15.90 2.32 -10.60
N GLU A 92 15.05 2.68 -9.62
CA GLU A 92 13.63 2.95 -9.89
C GLU A 92 13.43 4.22 -10.72
N ALA A 93 14.21 5.28 -10.50
CA ALA A 93 14.14 6.48 -11.32
C ALA A 93 14.50 6.21 -12.78
N GLU A 94 15.52 5.40 -13.04
CA GLU A 94 15.89 4.99 -14.42
C GLU A 94 14.78 4.19 -15.11
N ARG A 95 14.15 3.28 -14.39
CA ARG A 95 13.01 2.48 -14.87
C ARG A 95 11.79 3.36 -15.16
N LEU A 96 11.42 4.21 -14.18
CA LEU A 96 10.26 5.09 -14.29
C LEU A 96 10.44 6.20 -15.33
N LEU A 97 11.68 6.63 -15.61
CA LEU A 97 11.95 7.57 -16.71
C LEU A 97 11.58 6.95 -18.06
N LYS A 98 11.88 5.66 -18.28
CA LYS A 98 11.48 4.96 -19.52
C LYS A 98 9.95 4.90 -19.63
N VAL A 99 9.25 4.55 -18.54
CA VAL A 99 7.79 4.57 -18.51
C VAL A 99 7.23 5.95 -18.82
N MET A 100 7.81 7.00 -18.23
CA MET A 100 7.41 8.39 -18.47
C MET A 100 7.65 8.80 -19.94
N ASP A 101 8.75 8.38 -20.54
CA ASP A 101 9.07 8.70 -21.95
C ASP A 101 8.16 7.95 -22.93
N GLU A 102 7.72 6.74 -22.58
CA GLU A 102 6.84 5.91 -23.42
C GLU A 102 5.36 6.29 -23.28
N LEU A 103 4.88 6.50 -22.04
CA LEU A 103 3.46 6.65 -21.73
C LEU A 103 3.04 8.09 -21.41
N GLY A 104 3.98 8.99 -21.14
CA GLY A 104 3.69 10.37 -20.71
C GLY A 104 3.14 10.47 -19.28
N CYS A 105 3.09 9.37 -18.52
CA CYS A 105 2.61 9.36 -17.13
C CYS A 105 3.29 8.27 -16.32
N VAL A 106 3.36 8.49 -15.01
CA VAL A 106 3.80 7.51 -14.01
C VAL A 106 2.85 7.54 -12.82
N SER A 107 2.36 6.38 -12.42
CA SER A 107 1.45 6.20 -11.28
C SER A 107 2.09 5.30 -10.23
N LEU A 108 2.29 5.83 -9.01
CA LEU A 108 2.93 5.14 -7.90
C LEU A 108 1.93 4.89 -6.77
N PHE A 109 1.96 3.68 -6.21
CA PHE A 109 1.25 3.33 -4.98
C PHE A 109 2.28 3.22 -3.87
N VAL A 110 2.16 4.07 -2.87
CA VAL A 110 3.15 4.22 -1.80
C VAL A 110 2.48 3.99 -0.45
N SER A 111 3.01 3.04 0.32
CA SER A 111 2.59 2.91 1.72
C SER A 111 3.07 4.10 2.54
N GLU A 112 2.26 4.58 3.47
CA GLU A 112 2.65 5.68 4.37
C GLU A 112 3.88 5.35 5.22
N GLY A 113 4.30 4.09 5.30
CA GLY A 113 5.51 3.63 5.98
C GLY A 113 6.69 3.36 5.05
N ALA A 114 6.51 3.43 3.74
CA ALA A 114 7.59 3.18 2.78
C ALA A 114 8.63 4.29 2.80
N GLY A 115 9.92 3.94 2.67
CA GLY A 115 11.03 4.88 2.59
C GLY A 115 11.27 5.70 3.86
N VAL A 116 10.67 5.35 4.99
CA VAL A 116 10.86 6.09 6.25
C VAL A 116 12.32 6.14 6.70
N PRO A 117 13.10 5.04 6.63
CA PRO A 117 14.53 5.09 6.96
C PRO A 117 15.30 6.08 6.08
N GLU A 118 15.04 6.09 4.79
CA GLU A 118 15.67 6.97 3.81
C GLU A 118 15.29 8.44 4.06
N ILE A 119 14.03 8.70 4.40
CA ILE A 119 13.55 10.04 4.75
C ILE A 119 14.26 10.54 6.02
N VAL A 120 14.32 9.71 7.06
CA VAL A 120 15.00 10.03 8.31
C VAL A 120 16.47 10.33 8.06
N ALA A 121 17.17 9.47 7.32
CA ALA A 121 18.57 9.67 6.98
C ALA A 121 18.80 10.97 6.19
N ALA A 122 17.91 11.30 5.25
CA ALA A 122 17.99 12.55 4.49
C ALA A 122 17.78 13.79 5.36
N MET A 123 16.81 13.76 6.30
CA MET A 123 16.56 14.85 7.25
C MET A 123 17.77 15.04 8.19
N GLU A 124 18.30 13.97 8.75
CA GLU A 124 19.48 14.01 9.63
C GLU A 124 20.72 14.57 8.90
N ALA A 125 20.94 14.16 7.64
CA ALA A 125 22.03 14.66 6.81
C ALA A 125 21.87 16.16 6.49
N ALA A 126 20.62 16.66 6.40
CA ALA A 126 20.31 18.07 6.21
C ALA A 126 20.37 18.88 7.52
N GLY A 127 20.58 18.23 8.68
CA GLY A 127 20.54 18.87 10.00
C GLY A 127 19.12 19.24 10.45
N GLU A 128 18.10 18.62 9.87
CA GLU A 128 16.70 18.81 10.24
C GLU A 128 16.32 17.93 11.42
N GLU A 129 15.43 18.43 12.28
CA GLU A 129 14.89 17.62 13.39
C GLU A 129 13.85 16.61 12.89
N VAL A 130 14.06 15.33 13.19
CA VAL A 130 13.09 14.28 12.86
C VAL A 130 11.91 14.32 13.83
N PRO A 131 10.68 14.61 13.36
CA PRO A 131 9.53 14.72 14.24
C PRO A 131 9.15 13.35 14.80
N ARG A 132 9.09 13.23 16.14
CA ARG A 132 8.74 11.99 16.84
C ARG A 132 7.57 12.21 17.81
N ASP A 133 6.82 11.16 18.06
CA ASP A 133 5.78 11.15 19.07
C ASP A 133 6.37 10.94 20.49
N ALA A 134 5.51 10.96 21.51
CA ALA A 134 5.93 10.75 22.90
C ALA A 134 6.57 9.37 23.19
N PHE A 135 6.41 8.42 22.29
CA PHE A 135 6.97 7.07 22.37
C PHE A 135 8.22 6.89 21.50
N GLY A 136 8.67 7.95 20.80
CA GLY A 136 9.86 7.94 19.94
C GLY A 136 9.60 7.52 18.50
N HIS A 137 8.37 7.19 18.11
CA HIS A 137 8.04 6.84 16.73
C HIS A 137 8.01 8.09 15.84
N VAL A 138 8.51 7.94 14.62
CA VAL A 138 8.46 9.00 13.60
C VAL A 138 6.99 9.37 13.29
N ARG A 139 6.71 10.67 13.28
CA ARG A 139 5.38 11.19 12.89
C ARG A 139 5.24 11.22 11.38
N LEU A 140 4.61 10.19 10.81
CA LEU A 140 4.48 10.03 9.35
C LEU A 140 3.76 11.20 8.67
N ASN A 141 2.77 11.81 9.33
CA ASN A 141 2.08 12.98 8.79
C ASN A 141 3.00 14.18 8.61
N ASP A 142 4.01 14.30 9.47
CA ASP A 142 4.94 15.45 9.46
C ASP A 142 6.04 15.24 8.41
N ILE A 143 6.48 13.99 8.18
CA ILE A 143 7.49 13.65 7.16
C ILE A 143 6.91 13.43 5.76
N ASN A 144 5.59 13.25 5.63
CA ASN A 144 4.86 13.12 4.36
C ASN A 144 5.51 12.20 3.32
N PRO A 145 5.51 10.87 3.52
CA PRO A 145 6.21 9.95 2.60
C PRO A 145 5.80 10.10 1.13
N GLY A 146 4.50 10.23 0.84
CA GLY A 146 4.05 10.43 -0.54
C GLY A 146 4.62 11.68 -1.20
N GLN A 147 4.76 12.78 -0.47
CA GLN A 147 5.39 14.01 -0.97
C GLN A 147 6.91 13.82 -1.14
N TRP A 148 7.54 13.08 -0.23
CA TRP A 148 8.96 12.76 -0.37
C TRP A 148 9.23 11.92 -1.61
N PHE A 149 8.44 10.86 -1.85
CA PHE A 149 8.54 10.05 -3.08
C PHE A 149 8.34 10.90 -4.34
N ALA A 150 7.33 11.76 -4.34
CA ALA A 150 7.09 12.68 -5.44
C ALA A 150 8.31 13.57 -5.71
N LYS A 151 8.92 14.14 -4.66
CA LYS A 151 10.12 14.98 -4.77
C LYS A 151 11.35 14.20 -5.25
N GLN A 152 11.52 12.93 -4.78
CA GLN A 152 12.65 12.10 -5.23
C GLN A 152 12.58 11.77 -6.73
N PHE A 153 11.38 11.53 -7.25
CA PHE A 153 11.23 11.06 -8.62
C PHE A 153 10.94 12.17 -9.63
N ALA A 154 10.26 13.26 -9.25
CA ALA A 154 9.78 14.27 -10.20
C ALA A 154 10.87 14.77 -11.17
N ASP A 155 11.99 15.23 -10.64
CA ASP A 155 13.09 15.76 -11.47
C ASP A 155 13.80 14.67 -12.27
N LYS A 156 14.01 13.49 -11.66
CA LYS A 156 14.70 12.35 -12.26
C LYS A 156 13.94 11.78 -13.46
N ILE A 157 12.61 11.73 -13.39
CA ILE A 157 11.74 11.26 -14.48
C ILE A 157 11.23 12.41 -15.37
N LYS A 158 11.68 13.63 -15.13
CA LYS A 158 11.29 14.83 -15.88
C LYS A 158 9.77 15.04 -15.88
N ALA A 159 9.12 14.87 -14.73
CA ALA A 159 7.70 15.15 -14.59
C ALA A 159 7.43 16.65 -14.71
N GLU A 160 6.44 17.02 -15.51
CA GLU A 160 5.98 18.42 -15.64
C GLU A 160 4.88 18.76 -14.63
N LYS A 161 4.11 17.75 -14.25
CA LYS A 161 3.05 17.87 -13.24
C LYS A 161 3.17 16.76 -12.21
N VAL A 162 2.87 17.09 -10.97
CA VAL A 162 2.89 16.16 -9.84
C VAL A 162 1.58 16.25 -9.08
N ASN A 163 0.94 15.12 -8.85
CA ASN A 163 -0.27 15.00 -8.05
C ASN A 163 -0.07 13.96 -6.94
N VAL A 164 -0.14 14.37 -5.68
CA VAL A 164 -0.02 13.48 -4.52
C VAL A 164 -1.34 13.43 -3.79
N GLN A 165 -1.93 12.24 -3.68
CA GLN A 165 -3.23 12.01 -3.07
C GLN A 165 -3.14 10.92 -2.01
N LYS A 166 -3.95 11.06 -0.95
CA LYS A 166 -4.01 10.12 0.18
C LYS A 166 -5.42 9.55 0.32
N SER A 167 -5.55 8.23 0.28
CA SER A 167 -6.85 7.55 0.40
C SER A 167 -7.24 7.18 1.84
N GLY A 168 -6.41 7.48 2.85
CA GLY A 168 -6.60 7.00 4.21
C GLY A 168 -7.99 7.25 4.78
N TYR A 169 -8.47 8.49 4.77
CA TYR A 169 -9.81 8.82 5.28
C TYR A 169 -10.93 8.27 4.39
N PHE A 170 -10.75 8.28 3.08
CA PHE A 170 -11.71 7.71 2.14
C PHE A 170 -11.94 6.23 2.43
N SER A 171 -10.86 5.46 2.61
CA SER A 171 -10.94 4.04 2.91
C SER A 171 -11.53 3.75 4.30
N ARG A 172 -11.18 4.55 5.32
CA ARG A 172 -11.67 4.35 6.70
C ARG A 172 -13.15 4.68 6.90
N SER A 173 -13.70 5.60 6.12
CA SER A 173 -15.09 6.05 6.25
C SER A 173 -16.08 5.21 5.44
N ALA A 174 -15.59 4.26 4.66
CA ALA A 174 -16.44 3.43 3.81
C ALA A 174 -17.24 2.39 4.62
N ALA A 175 -18.43 2.08 4.14
CA ALA A 175 -19.18 0.93 4.62
C ALA A 175 -18.45 -0.36 4.25
N ALA A 176 -18.47 -1.35 5.18
CA ALA A 176 -17.86 -2.65 4.96
C ALA A 176 -18.47 -3.35 3.73
N ASN A 177 -17.61 -3.95 2.88
CA ASN A 177 -18.06 -4.78 1.78
C ASN A 177 -18.57 -6.15 2.29
N GLN A 178 -19.12 -6.97 1.39
CA GLN A 178 -19.74 -8.24 1.79
C GLN A 178 -18.73 -9.20 2.44
N TYR A 179 -17.49 -9.23 1.94
CA TYR A 179 -16.44 -10.07 2.54
C TYR A 179 -16.16 -9.70 4.01
N ASP A 180 -15.98 -8.41 4.29
CA ASP A 180 -15.76 -7.95 5.66
C ASP A 180 -17.02 -8.12 6.54
N LEU A 181 -18.22 -7.95 6.00
CA LEU A 181 -19.47 -8.21 6.74
C LEU A 181 -19.58 -9.67 7.18
N ASP A 182 -19.24 -10.62 6.29
CA ASP A 182 -19.26 -12.05 6.59
C ASP A 182 -18.18 -12.41 7.62
N LEU A 183 -16.99 -11.81 7.49
CA LEU A 183 -15.90 -11.97 8.45
C LEU A 183 -16.27 -11.40 9.84
N ILE A 184 -16.84 -10.19 9.89
CA ILE A 184 -17.32 -9.55 11.11
C ILE A 184 -18.33 -10.45 11.80
N LYS A 185 -19.31 -10.96 11.03
CA LYS A 185 -20.35 -11.82 11.58
C LYS A 185 -19.75 -13.08 12.21
N SER A 186 -18.92 -13.80 11.50
CA SER A 186 -18.31 -15.05 11.98
C SER A 186 -17.44 -14.83 13.23
N MET A 187 -16.63 -13.76 13.23
CA MET A 187 -15.80 -13.39 14.38
C MET A 187 -16.66 -12.97 15.59
N THR A 188 -17.74 -12.22 15.36
CA THR A 188 -18.62 -11.75 16.43
C THR A 188 -19.40 -12.91 17.06
N ASP A 189 -19.93 -13.83 16.24
CA ASP A 189 -20.65 -15.01 16.73
C ASP A 189 -19.74 -15.86 17.63
N LEU A 190 -18.50 -16.12 17.19
CA LEU A 190 -17.53 -16.85 18.00
C LEU A 190 -17.10 -16.05 19.26
N ALA A 191 -16.94 -14.73 19.15
CA ALA A 191 -16.60 -13.90 20.31
C ALA A 191 -17.64 -14.00 21.43
N VAL A 192 -18.93 -14.01 21.07
CA VAL A 192 -20.03 -14.21 22.04
C VAL A 192 -19.98 -15.59 22.66
N GLU A 193 -19.78 -16.65 21.86
CA GLU A 193 -19.66 -18.03 22.36
C GLU A 193 -18.51 -18.14 23.37
N LYS A 194 -17.31 -17.67 23.01
CA LYS A 194 -16.13 -17.73 23.87
C LYS A 194 -16.27 -16.90 25.15
N ALA A 195 -16.87 -15.71 25.03
CA ALA A 195 -17.14 -14.87 26.18
C ALA A 195 -18.10 -15.55 27.20
N LEU A 196 -19.17 -16.21 26.72
CA LEU A 196 -20.10 -16.95 27.54
C LEU A 196 -19.45 -18.19 28.17
N ALA A 197 -18.51 -18.82 27.51
CA ALA A 197 -17.72 -19.94 28.02
C ALA A 197 -16.61 -19.50 29.00
N GLY A 198 -16.36 -18.20 29.15
CA GLY A 198 -15.26 -17.67 29.98
C GLY A 198 -13.86 -17.93 29.37
N GLU A 199 -13.77 -18.18 28.08
CA GLU A 199 -12.53 -18.40 27.36
C GLU A 199 -11.93 -17.07 26.88
N PRO A 200 -10.78 -16.61 27.45
CA PRO A 200 -10.15 -15.36 27.03
C PRO A 200 -9.35 -15.53 25.75
N GLY A 201 -9.20 -14.45 24.98
CA GLY A 201 -8.37 -14.43 23.77
C GLY A 201 -8.82 -13.36 22.79
N VAL A 202 -8.08 -13.23 21.67
CA VAL A 202 -8.47 -12.42 20.54
C VAL A 202 -9.05 -13.32 19.46
N ILE A 203 -10.26 -13.01 19.03
CA ILE A 203 -10.90 -13.78 17.95
C ILE A 203 -10.25 -13.43 16.61
N GLY A 204 -9.77 -14.45 15.92
CA GLY A 204 -9.12 -14.29 14.62
C GLY A 204 -8.79 -15.61 13.95
N ASN A 205 -8.44 -15.55 12.68
CA ASN A 205 -7.92 -16.70 11.94
C ASN A 205 -6.46 -16.92 12.32
N ASP A 206 -6.17 -18.06 12.93
CA ASP A 206 -4.83 -18.44 13.43
C ASP A 206 -4.02 -19.10 12.31
N GLU A 207 -3.07 -18.37 11.71
CA GLU A 207 -2.22 -18.88 10.63
C GLU A 207 -1.38 -20.08 11.04
N GLU A 208 -0.92 -20.14 12.29
CA GLU A 208 -0.12 -21.24 12.78
C GLU A 208 -0.94 -22.51 13.01
N ARG A 209 -2.27 -22.39 12.91
CA ARG A 209 -3.23 -23.49 13.01
C ARG A 209 -4.08 -23.64 11.74
N GLY A 210 -3.50 -23.36 10.58
CA GLY A 210 -4.18 -23.57 9.29
C GLY A 210 -5.36 -22.64 9.07
N ASP A 211 -5.26 -21.39 9.55
CA ASP A 211 -6.30 -20.37 9.43
C ASP A 211 -7.59 -20.67 10.19
N GLU A 212 -7.55 -21.54 11.19
CA GLU A 212 -8.70 -21.79 12.06
C GLU A 212 -9.20 -20.51 12.74
N LEU A 213 -10.49 -20.24 12.64
CA LEU A 213 -11.14 -19.14 13.37
C LEU A 213 -11.32 -19.54 14.83
N ARG A 214 -10.61 -18.90 15.75
CA ARG A 214 -10.58 -19.26 17.17
C ARG A 214 -10.27 -18.08 18.08
N ALA A 215 -10.39 -18.29 19.40
CA ALA A 215 -9.80 -17.42 20.40
C ALA A 215 -8.26 -17.69 20.45
N ILE A 216 -7.48 -16.71 20.04
CA ILE A 216 -6.01 -16.77 20.04
C ILE A 216 -5.52 -16.19 21.37
N GLU A 217 -4.59 -16.88 22.00
CA GLU A 217 -4.02 -16.52 23.30
C GLU A 217 -3.33 -15.15 23.23
N PHE A 218 -3.52 -14.30 24.24
CA PHE A 218 -2.99 -12.92 24.25
C PHE A 218 -1.48 -12.86 24.11
N GLU A 219 -0.76 -13.83 24.66
CA GLU A 219 0.72 -13.89 24.60
C GLU A 219 1.25 -14.07 23.19
N ARG A 220 0.43 -14.64 22.28
CA ARG A 220 0.80 -14.88 20.88
C ARG A 220 0.55 -13.68 19.96
N ILE A 221 -0.20 -12.68 20.42
CA ILE A 221 -0.57 -11.51 19.59
C ILE A 221 0.28 -10.27 19.87
N ALA A 222 1.38 -10.41 20.62
CA ALA A 222 2.32 -9.31 20.84
C ALA A 222 3.07 -8.91 19.55
N GLY A 223 3.34 -7.61 19.41
CA GLY A 223 4.08 -7.06 18.27
C GLY A 223 3.18 -6.70 17.07
N HIS A 224 3.81 -6.56 15.92
CA HIS A 224 3.14 -6.29 14.64
C HIS A 224 3.39 -7.45 13.65
N LYS A 225 2.60 -7.49 12.59
CA LYS A 225 2.77 -8.44 11.50
C LYS A 225 3.21 -7.67 10.25
N PRO A 226 4.46 -7.85 9.80
CA PRO A 226 4.89 -7.30 8.53
C PRO A 226 4.19 -8.02 7.37
N PHE A 227 4.11 -7.34 6.24
CA PHE A 227 3.68 -7.97 4.99
C PHE A 227 4.78 -8.90 4.46
N ASP A 228 4.41 -10.12 4.12
CA ASP A 228 5.33 -11.06 3.47
C ASP A 228 5.48 -10.71 1.99
N ILE A 229 6.58 -10.01 1.68
CA ILE A 229 6.91 -9.58 0.31
C ILE A 229 7.35 -10.73 -0.62
N THR A 230 7.50 -11.95 -0.08
CA THR A 230 7.85 -13.14 -0.88
C THR A 230 6.65 -13.85 -1.49
N GLN A 231 5.43 -13.40 -1.19
CA GLN A 231 4.20 -14.00 -1.73
C GLN A 231 4.16 -13.93 -3.26
N ASP A 232 3.81 -15.05 -3.88
CA ASP A 232 3.83 -15.21 -5.34
C ASP A 232 2.98 -14.16 -6.08
N TRP A 233 1.80 -13.83 -5.54
CA TRP A 233 0.93 -12.84 -6.16
C TRP A 233 1.53 -11.43 -6.16
N TYR A 234 2.31 -11.07 -5.12
CA TYR A 234 2.96 -9.78 -5.05
C TYR A 234 4.16 -9.70 -5.99
N LYS A 235 4.98 -10.77 -6.03
CA LYS A 235 6.09 -10.87 -7.00
C LYS A 235 5.57 -10.81 -8.43
N ALA A 236 4.48 -11.54 -8.74
CA ALA A 236 3.86 -11.49 -10.05
C ALA A 236 3.38 -10.07 -10.41
N LEU A 237 2.74 -9.37 -9.47
CA LEU A 237 2.31 -7.98 -9.67
C LEU A 237 3.49 -7.08 -10.01
N LEU A 238 4.61 -7.18 -9.26
CA LEU A 238 5.80 -6.36 -9.52
C LEU A 238 6.45 -6.71 -10.88
N ALA A 239 6.56 -7.99 -11.20
CA ALA A 239 7.09 -8.44 -12.47
C ALA A 239 6.27 -7.92 -13.66
N ASP A 240 4.94 -7.95 -13.56
CA ASP A 240 4.02 -7.46 -14.59
C ASP A 240 4.17 -5.96 -14.88
N ILE A 241 4.53 -5.15 -13.87
CA ILE A 241 4.79 -3.72 -14.03
C ILE A 241 6.27 -3.40 -14.28
N GLY A 242 7.10 -4.42 -14.48
CA GLY A 242 8.54 -4.28 -14.72
C GLY A 242 9.34 -3.77 -13.53
N GLN A 243 8.78 -3.83 -12.31
CA GLN A 243 9.49 -3.50 -11.08
C GLN A 243 10.30 -4.72 -10.61
N ALA A 244 11.53 -4.49 -10.13
CA ALA A 244 12.41 -5.55 -9.65
C ALA A 244 11.81 -6.31 -8.44
N GLU A 245 12.20 -7.56 -8.26
CA GLU A 245 11.84 -8.30 -7.04
C GLU A 245 12.28 -7.54 -5.78
N PRO A 246 11.41 -7.46 -4.77
CA PRO A 246 11.69 -6.69 -3.58
C PRO A 246 12.78 -7.37 -2.75
N LYS A 247 13.76 -6.62 -2.29
CA LYS A 247 14.71 -7.05 -1.29
C LYS A 247 14.17 -6.67 0.09
N PRO A 248 14.29 -7.54 1.11
CA PRO A 248 13.87 -7.20 2.46
C PRO A 248 14.59 -5.95 2.98
N ALA A 249 13.84 -5.00 3.53
CA ALA A 249 14.42 -3.88 4.26
C ALA A 249 15.22 -4.37 5.47
N ALA A 250 16.27 -3.66 5.83
CA ALA A 250 17.04 -3.99 7.03
C ALA A 250 16.12 -3.95 8.26
N SER A 251 16.19 -5.01 9.08
CA SER A 251 15.41 -5.10 10.33
C SER A 251 15.86 -3.97 11.29
N HIS A 252 14.95 -3.13 11.69
CA HIS A 252 15.17 -2.10 12.70
C HIS A 252 14.71 -2.57 14.08
#